data_49df04317c6042d519b6da5dbc122d08
#
_entry.id   49df04317c6042d519b6da5dbc122d08
#
_cell.length_a   1.000
_cell.length_b   1.000
_cell.length_c   1.000
_cell.angle_alpha   90.00
_cell.angle_beta   90.00
_cell.angle_gamma   90.00
#
_symmetry.space_group_name_H-M   'P 1'
#
loop_
_entity.id
_entity.type
_entity.pdbx_description
1 polymer ?
#
loop_
_entity_poly.entity_id
_entity_poly.type
_entity_poly.pdbx_seq_one_letter_code
_entity_poly.pdbx_strand_id
1 'polypeptide(L)'
;AIYSTCFEYYPKRGVYSLQQQSGLKRDNWRNFLPLNYKDFGGKISTIKSLNGTGAIILFEDAEPTQFIGVDQLQTKGGVKITIGDGGLFQQNMQSLVNADDALEYGACISSRSAVNTPHGLFYASQKSGKIMHYSGSLDEISRNGLKFWFAENLPSELLRQYPDYPLYDNPVAGIGVQAIYDP
;
A
#
# COMPACT_ATOMS: atom_id res chain seq x y z
N ALA A 1 -18.30 -21.00 26.96
CA ALA A 1 -17.41 -20.10 26.24
C ALA A 1 -16.19 -20.88 25.71
N ILE A 2 -16.37 -21.66 24.64
CA ILE A 2 -15.30 -22.51 24.07
C ILE A 2 -14.63 -21.86 22.85
N TYR A 3 -15.09 -20.67 22.44
CA TYR A 3 -14.66 -20.04 21.18
C TYR A 3 -13.83 -18.75 21.31
N SER A 4 -13.34 -18.43 22.50
CA SER A 4 -12.72 -17.11 22.73
C SER A 4 -11.22 -17.00 22.49
N THR A 5 -10.53 -18.02 21.98
CA THR A 5 -9.05 -18.02 22.01
C THR A 5 -8.35 -18.42 20.71
N CYS A 6 -9.04 -18.47 19.58
CA CYS A 6 -8.42 -18.90 18.31
C CYS A 6 -8.16 -17.79 17.30
N PHE A 7 -8.02 -16.54 17.73
CA PHE A 7 -7.65 -15.46 16.82
C PHE A 7 -6.26 -14.95 17.15
N GLU A 8 -5.30 -15.30 16.32
CA GLU A 8 -4.01 -14.64 16.26
C GLU A 8 -4.09 -13.49 15.25
N TYR A 9 -3.77 -12.28 15.70
CA TYR A 9 -3.81 -11.08 14.88
C TYR A 9 -2.40 -10.65 14.50
N TYR A 10 -2.08 -10.69 13.22
CA TYR A 10 -0.79 -10.31 12.65
C TYR A 10 -0.94 -9.07 11.75
N PRO A 11 -1.00 -7.85 12.30
CA PRO A 11 -1.30 -6.65 11.53
C PRO A 11 -0.20 -6.25 10.54
N LYS A 12 1.01 -6.79 10.75
CA LYS A 12 2.20 -6.52 9.92
C LYS A 12 2.52 -7.65 8.95
N ARG A 13 1.66 -8.67 8.86
CA ARG A 13 1.92 -9.86 8.05
C ARG A 13 1.04 -9.92 6.82
N GLY A 14 1.68 -10.00 5.66
CA GLY A 14 1.01 -10.36 4.41
C GLY A 14 1.17 -11.84 4.10
N VAL A 15 0.08 -12.52 3.79
CA VAL A 15 0.07 -13.92 3.34
C VAL A 15 -0.23 -13.94 1.85
N TYR A 16 0.49 -14.74 1.09
CA TYR A 16 0.32 -14.83 -0.36
C TYR A 16 0.11 -16.27 -0.83
N SER A 17 -0.64 -16.41 -1.91
CA SER A 17 -0.92 -17.70 -2.54
C SER A 17 0.25 -18.21 -3.37
N LEU A 18 0.18 -19.47 -3.78
CA LEU A 18 1.06 -20.00 -4.81
C LEU A 18 0.81 -19.27 -6.14
N GLN A 19 1.87 -19.20 -6.95
CA GLN A 19 1.79 -18.61 -8.29
C GLN A 19 0.91 -19.48 -9.19
N GLN A 20 -0.02 -18.83 -9.91
CA GLN A 20 -0.83 -19.52 -10.90
C GLN A 20 0.02 -19.85 -12.12
N GLN A 21 0.02 -21.10 -12.50
CA GLN A 21 0.69 -21.59 -13.72
C GLN A 21 -0.35 -21.86 -14.81
N SER A 22 -0.16 -21.24 -15.97
CA SER A 22 -1.02 -21.48 -17.13
C SER A 22 -0.93 -22.95 -17.55
N GLY A 23 -2.09 -23.57 -17.81
CA GLY A 23 -2.18 -24.97 -18.23
C GLY A 23 -2.31 -25.99 -17.10
N LEU A 24 -2.16 -25.62 -15.84
CA LEU A 24 -2.48 -26.49 -14.72
C LEU A 24 -3.96 -26.40 -14.36
N LYS A 25 -4.59 -27.57 -14.11
CA LYS A 25 -5.98 -27.65 -13.64
C LYS A 25 -6.14 -27.24 -12.16
N ARG A 26 -5.07 -26.88 -11.47
CA ARG A 26 -5.10 -26.50 -10.05
C ARG A 26 -5.21 -24.99 -9.94
N ASP A 27 -6.13 -24.55 -9.08
CA ASP A 27 -6.28 -23.15 -8.68
C ASP A 27 -5.20 -22.78 -7.64
N ASN A 28 -3.95 -22.61 -8.07
CA ASN A 28 -2.84 -22.30 -7.19
C ASN A 28 -3.04 -20.96 -6.43
N TRP A 29 -3.75 -20.02 -7.03
CA TRP A 29 -4.08 -18.74 -6.41
C TRP A 29 -4.96 -18.84 -5.14
N ARG A 30 -5.56 -20.02 -4.89
CA ARG A 30 -6.31 -20.34 -3.66
C ARG A 30 -5.49 -21.10 -2.63
N ASN A 31 -4.27 -21.51 -2.98
CA ASN A 31 -3.42 -22.33 -2.12
C ASN A 31 -2.44 -21.42 -1.37
N PHE A 32 -2.63 -21.30 -0.06
CA PHE A 32 -1.75 -20.58 0.84
C PHE A 32 -0.97 -21.59 1.67
N LEU A 33 0.33 -21.67 1.47
CA LEU A 33 1.17 -22.52 2.29
C LEU A 33 1.48 -21.83 3.62
N PRO A 34 1.70 -22.58 4.70
CA PRO A 34 1.98 -22.01 6.02
C PRO A 34 3.19 -21.07 6.06
N LEU A 35 4.17 -21.27 5.18
CA LEU A 35 5.38 -20.46 5.08
C LEU A 35 5.30 -19.35 4.03
N ASN A 36 4.18 -19.24 3.30
CA ASN A 36 3.98 -18.19 2.30
C ASN A 36 3.47 -16.90 2.96
N TYR A 37 4.30 -16.32 3.80
CA TYR A 37 4.04 -15.02 4.40
C TYR A 37 5.29 -14.13 4.38
N LYS A 38 5.07 -12.85 4.52
CA LYS A 38 6.11 -11.86 4.69
C LYS A 38 5.70 -10.86 5.77
N ASP A 39 6.61 -10.59 6.69
CA ASP A 39 6.41 -9.60 7.73
C ASP A 39 6.96 -8.25 7.27
N PHE A 40 6.21 -7.19 7.53
CA PHE A 40 6.50 -5.82 7.12
C PHE A 40 6.85 -4.96 8.33
N GLY A 41 7.47 -3.79 8.07
CA GLY A 41 7.85 -2.85 9.13
C GLY A 41 6.66 -2.19 9.82
N GLY A 42 5.54 -2.00 9.09
CA GLY A 42 4.34 -1.31 9.57
C GLY A 42 3.07 -2.14 9.50
N LYS A 43 2.03 -1.65 10.16
CA LYS A 43 0.68 -2.22 10.07
C LYS A 43 0.12 -1.95 8.67
N ILE A 44 -0.29 -3.02 7.98
CA ILE A 44 -0.79 -2.93 6.61
C ILE A 44 -2.16 -2.26 6.58
N SER A 45 -2.28 -1.18 5.83
CA SER A 45 -3.54 -0.52 5.52
C SER A 45 -4.16 -1.10 4.25
N THR A 46 -3.42 -1.05 3.15
CA THR A 46 -3.90 -1.56 1.86
C THR A 46 -2.74 -1.98 0.95
N ILE A 47 -3.04 -2.88 0.02
CA ILE A 47 -2.13 -3.30 -1.04
C ILE A 47 -2.78 -2.94 -2.37
N LYS A 48 -2.06 -2.21 -3.22
CA LYS A 48 -2.52 -1.83 -4.56
C LYS A 48 -1.59 -2.37 -5.64
N SER A 49 -2.16 -2.81 -6.74
CA SER A 49 -1.38 -3.25 -7.89
C SER A 49 -0.77 -2.06 -8.63
N LEU A 50 0.45 -2.20 -9.10
CA LEU A 50 1.15 -1.25 -9.96
C LEU A 50 1.13 -1.77 -11.40
N ASN A 51 0.06 -1.50 -12.14
CA ASN A 51 -0.08 -1.77 -13.59
C ASN A 51 0.47 -3.14 -14.04
N GLY A 52 0.22 -4.19 -13.27
CA GLY A 52 0.59 -5.56 -13.61
C GLY A 52 2.05 -5.96 -13.39
N THR A 53 2.93 -5.03 -13.01
CA THR A 53 4.36 -5.32 -12.83
C THR A 53 4.79 -5.40 -11.37
N GLY A 54 3.98 -4.91 -10.45
CA GLY A 54 4.33 -4.86 -9.05
C GLY A 54 3.15 -4.56 -8.14
N ALA A 55 3.45 -4.37 -6.87
CA ALA A 55 2.49 -3.93 -5.87
C ALA A 55 3.12 -2.89 -4.95
N ILE A 56 2.31 -1.95 -4.52
CA ILE A 56 2.64 -1.00 -3.47
C ILE A 56 1.84 -1.37 -2.21
N ILE A 57 2.52 -1.34 -1.09
CA ILE A 57 1.92 -1.57 0.22
C ILE A 57 1.95 -0.26 0.98
N LEU A 58 0.78 0.17 1.41
CA LEU A 58 0.59 1.34 2.25
C LEU A 58 0.36 0.87 3.69
N PHE A 59 1.03 1.52 4.63
CA PHE A 59 0.95 1.20 6.06
C PHE A 59 0.25 2.31 6.82
N GLU A 60 -0.32 1.99 7.99
CA GLU A 60 -0.92 2.97 8.90
C GLU A 60 0.12 3.76 9.69
N ASP A 61 1.30 3.18 9.90
CA ASP A 61 2.32 3.67 10.82
C ASP A 61 3.75 3.67 10.25
N ALA A 62 3.90 3.36 8.96
CA ALA A 62 5.19 3.26 8.31
C ALA A 62 5.15 3.80 6.87
N GLU A 63 6.32 3.95 6.30
CA GLU A 63 6.53 4.42 4.93
C GLU A 63 6.03 3.41 3.89
N PRO A 64 5.46 3.88 2.77
CA PRO A 64 5.03 3.00 1.70
C PRO A 64 6.21 2.24 1.10
N THR A 65 5.94 0.99 0.77
CA THR A 65 6.94 0.07 0.23
C THR A 65 6.42 -0.53 -1.06
N GLN A 66 7.29 -0.69 -2.04
CA GLN A 66 6.94 -1.33 -3.30
C GLN A 66 7.62 -2.68 -3.47
N PHE A 67 6.93 -3.55 -4.21
CA PHE A 67 7.48 -4.76 -4.81
C PHE A 67 7.42 -4.63 -6.32
N ILE A 68 8.54 -4.85 -6.97
CA ILE A 68 8.62 -4.96 -8.43
C ILE A 68 8.85 -6.42 -8.75
N GLY A 69 7.88 -7.05 -9.43
CA GLY A 69 7.83 -8.50 -9.61
C GLY A 69 8.84 -9.09 -10.61
N VAL A 70 9.67 -8.24 -11.23
CA VAL A 70 10.61 -8.68 -12.27
C VAL A 70 11.85 -7.84 -12.26
N ASP A 71 12.97 -8.40 -11.89
CA ASP A 71 14.27 -7.81 -12.16
C ASP A 71 14.60 -8.02 -13.65
N GLN A 72 14.57 -6.93 -14.41
CA GLN A 72 15.00 -6.95 -15.81
C GLN A 72 16.45 -6.45 -15.90
N LEU A 73 17.36 -7.36 -16.21
CA LEU A 73 18.71 -6.98 -16.63
C LEU A 73 18.69 -6.64 -18.12
N GLN A 74 18.99 -5.41 -18.44
CA GLN A 74 19.20 -5.00 -19.82
C GLN A 74 20.67 -5.22 -20.19
N THR A 75 20.91 -6.19 -21.07
CA THR A 75 22.26 -6.42 -21.60
C THR A 75 22.65 -5.35 -22.62
N LYS A 76 23.94 -5.16 -22.82
CA LYS A 76 24.51 -4.17 -23.74
C LYS A 76 24.02 -4.35 -25.22
N GLY A 77 23.38 -5.48 -25.53
CA GLY A 77 22.78 -5.79 -26.84
C GLY A 77 21.26 -5.57 -26.91
N GLY A 78 20.64 -4.92 -25.92
CA GLY A 78 19.20 -4.64 -25.93
C GLY A 78 18.31 -5.83 -25.56
N VAL A 79 18.87 -6.98 -25.25
CA VAL A 79 18.12 -8.14 -24.78
C VAL A 79 17.73 -7.93 -23.32
N LYS A 80 16.44 -7.97 -23.03
CA LYS A 80 15.92 -7.95 -21.65
C LYS A 80 15.90 -9.37 -21.13
N ILE A 81 16.69 -9.65 -20.11
CA ILE A 81 16.70 -10.92 -19.40
C ILE A 81 15.90 -10.72 -18.10
N THR A 82 14.84 -11.49 -17.97
CA THR A 82 14.06 -11.55 -16.72
C THR A 82 14.77 -12.48 -15.76
N ILE A 83 15.18 -11.99 -14.61
CA ILE A 83 15.80 -12.79 -13.55
C ILE A 83 14.82 -12.89 -12.40
N GLY A 84 14.52 -14.10 -12.01
CA GLY A 84 13.65 -14.44 -10.88
C GLY A 84 12.66 -15.54 -11.24
N ASP A 85 12.32 -16.33 -10.28
CA ASP A 85 11.31 -17.40 -10.37
C ASP A 85 9.86 -16.90 -10.27
N GLY A 86 9.67 -15.58 -10.44
CA GLY A 86 8.36 -14.93 -10.68
C GLY A 86 7.50 -14.70 -9.46
N GLY A 87 7.98 -14.91 -8.26
CA GLY A 87 7.24 -14.62 -7.04
C GLY A 87 7.35 -13.13 -6.63
N LEU A 88 6.29 -12.34 -6.83
CA LEU A 88 6.27 -10.92 -6.45
C LEU A 88 6.75 -10.70 -5.01
N PHE A 89 6.27 -11.50 -4.07
CA PHE A 89 6.60 -11.36 -2.65
C PHE A 89 7.93 -12.02 -2.23
N GLN A 90 8.62 -12.70 -3.13
CA GLN A 90 9.96 -13.22 -2.90
C GLN A 90 11.04 -12.16 -3.16
N GLN A 91 10.69 -11.12 -3.91
CA GLN A 91 11.57 -10.01 -4.21
C GLN A 91 11.86 -9.12 -2.99
N ASN A 92 12.94 -8.35 -3.06
CA ASN A 92 13.27 -7.38 -2.03
C ASN A 92 12.27 -6.22 -2.03
N MET A 93 11.90 -5.81 -0.83
CA MET A 93 11.09 -4.61 -0.62
C MET A 93 11.94 -3.38 -0.89
N GLN A 94 11.38 -2.43 -1.61
CA GLN A 94 11.98 -1.13 -1.85
C GLN A 94 11.16 -0.06 -1.15
N SER A 95 11.77 0.66 -0.21
CA SER A 95 11.13 1.85 0.35
C SER A 95 11.00 2.90 -0.75
N LEU A 96 9.85 3.57 -0.79
CA LEU A 96 9.59 4.64 -1.76
C LEU A 96 10.13 5.99 -1.30
N VAL A 97 10.63 6.07 -0.09
CA VAL A 97 11.12 7.28 0.52
C VAL A 97 12.65 7.31 0.43
N ASN A 98 13.19 8.41 -0.09
CA ASN A 98 14.62 8.67 -0.05
C ASN A 98 15.02 9.08 1.39
N ALA A 99 16.18 8.64 1.83
CA ALA A 99 16.70 8.92 3.17
C ALA A 99 16.83 10.42 3.49
N ASP A 100 17.00 11.25 2.47
CA ASP A 100 17.13 12.71 2.60
C ASP A 100 15.78 13.42 2.80
N ASP A 101 14.67 12.78 2.42
CA ASP A 101 13.32 13.30 2.53
C ASP A 101 12.52 12.60 3.65
N ALA A 102 13.19 12.14 4.69
CA ALA A 102 12.61 11.37 5.81
C ALA A 102 11.50 12.12 6.59
N LEU A 103 11.10 13.30 6.14
CA LEU A 103 10.02 14.08 6.72
C LEU A 103 8.66 13.58 6.21
N GLU A 104 8.15 12.53 6.89
CA GLU A 104 6.71 12.27 6.95
C GLU A 104 6.02 11.89 5.62
N TYR A 105 6.57 10.98 4.86
CA TYR A 105 5.83 10.35 3.78
C TYR A 105 4.83 9.34 4.35
N GLY A 106 3.85 9.88 4.86
CA GLY A 106 2.83 9.48 5.69
C GLY A 106 2.15 8.19 5.50
N ALA A 107 1.88 7.65 6.64
CA ALA A 107 0.94 6.60 6.90
C ALA A 107 -0.41 6.86 6.23
N CYS A 108 -0.92 5.88 5.51
CA CYS A 108 -2.26 5.88 4.95
C CYS A 108 -3.19 5.12 5.91
N ILE A 109 -3.89 5.81 6.79
CA ILE A 109 -4.81 5.18 7.74
C ILE A 109 -6.08 4.71 7.02
N SER A 110 -6.57 5.50 6.06
CA SER A 110 -7.76 5.17 5.29
C SER A 110 -7.43 4.40 4.02
N SER A 111 -7.68 3.11 4.01
CA SER A 111 -7.44 2.23 2.86
C SER A 111 -8.23 2.65 1.62
N ARG A 112 -9.40 3.25 1.81
CA ARG A 112 -10.29 3.74 0.74
C ARG A 112 -9.85 5.07 0.13
N SER A 113 -8.90 5.78 0.75
CA SER A 113 -8.28 6.95 0.14
C SER A 113 -7.33 6.61 -1.01
N ALA A 114 -6.86 5.35 -1.06
CA ALA A 114 -5.94 4.90 -2.08
C ALA A 114 -6.69 4.48 -3.35
N VAL A 115 -6.51 5.22 -4.44
CA VAL A 115 -7.15 4.99 -5.73
C VAL A 115 -6.12 4.88 -6.85
N ASN A 116 -6.23 3.83 -7.66
CA ASN A 116 -5.46 3.69 -8.89
C ASN A 116 -6.16 4.41 -10.03
N THR A 117 -5.38 5.19 -10.76
CA THR A 117 -5.81 5.91 -11.96
C THR A 117 -4.86 5.60 -13.12
N PRO A 118 -5.20 5.95 -14.36
CA PRO A 118 -4.26 5.86 -15.48
C PRO A 118 -2.98 6.67 -15.30
N HIS A 119 -3.01 7.68 -14.42
CA HIS A 119 -1.88 8.56 -14.14
C HIS A 119 -1.02 8.12 -12.95
N GLY A 120 -1.43 7.07 -12.24
CA GLY A 120 -0.74 6.55 -11.06
C GLY A 120 -1.66 6.31 -9.87
N LEU A 121 -1.06 6.02 -8.74
CA LEU A 121 -1.74 5.80 -7.47
C LEU A 121 -1.81 7.12 -6.70
N PHE A 122 -2.99 7.46 -6.21
CA PHE A 122 -3.21 8.57 -5.29
C PHE A 122 -3.66 8.06 -3.95
N TYR A 123 -3.20 8.67 -2.87
CA TYR A 123 -3.69 8.36 -1.52
C TYR A 123 -3.54 9.55 -0.58
N ALA A 124 -4.36 9.58 0.47
CA ALA A 124 -4.28 10.59 1.51
C ALA A 124 -3.48 10.07 2.70
N SER A 125 -2.49 10.85 3.11
CA SER A 125 -1.83 10.70 4.39
C SER A 125 -2.52 11.59 5.41
N GLN A 126 -3.48 11.03 6.13
CA GLN A 126 -4.26 11.79 7.11
C GLN A 126 -3.39 12.30 8.26
N LYS A 127 -2.42 11.50 8.69
CA LYS A 127 -1.56 11.84 9.83
C LYS A 127 -0.68 13.06 9.55
N SER A 128 -0.21 13.21 8.32
CA SER A 128 0.63 14.34 7.89
C SER A 128 -0.16 15.46 7.18
N GLY A 129 -1.43 15.23 6.89
CA GLY A 129 -2.26 16.19 6.14
C GLY A 129 -1.78 16.39 4.70
N LYS A 130 -1.37 15.29 4.04
CA LYS A 130 -0.81 15.35 2.69
C LYS A 130 -1.58 14.45 1.73
N ILE A 131 -1.66 14.87 0.48
CA ILE A 131 -2.11 14.03 -0.61
C ILE A 131 -0.88 13.63 -1.42
N MET A 132 -0.71 12.32 -1.56
CA MET A 132 0.45 11.72 -2.20
C MET A 132 0.05 11.13 -3.55
N HIS A 133 0.95 11.24 -4.50
CA HIS A 133 0.84 10.66 -5.82
C HIS A 133 2.08 9.81 -6.12
N TYR A 134 1.86 8.62 -6.66
CA TYR A 134 2.91 7.73 -7.09
C TYR A 134 2.77 7.37 -8.57
N SER A 135 3.78 7.74 -9.36
CA SER A 135 3.89 7.40 -10.80
C SER A 135 5.31 6.98 -11.18
N GLY A 136 5.93 6.11 -10.34
CA GLY A 136 7.34 5.72 -10.44
C GLY A 136 8.22 6.41 -9.39
N SER A 137 7.86 7.62 -8.97
CA SER A 137 8.36 8.32 -7.78
C SER A 137 7.18 8.74 -6.92
N LEU A 138 7.45 8.96 -5.63
CA LEU A 138 6.44 9.44 -4.69
C LEU A 138 6.52 10.95 -4.57
N ASP A 139 5.44 11.64 -4.94
CA ASP A 139 5.34 13.09 -4.92
C ASP A 139 4.20 13.59 -4.02
N GLU A 140 4.43 14.69 -3.31
CA GLU A 140 3.39 15.39 -2.54
C GLU A 140 2.67 16.40 -3.44
N ILE A 141 1.46 16.07 -3.91
CA ILE A 141 0.68 16.96 -4.79
C ILE A 141 -0.05 18.07 -4.02
N SER A 142 -0.33 17.88 -2.73
CA SER A 142 -0.93 18.91 -1.87
C SER A 142 -0.06 20.16 -1.76
N ARG A 143 1.25 20.04 -2.01
CA ARG A 143 2.20 21.17 -2.05
C ARG A 143 1.84 22.23 -3.10
N ASN A 144 1.11 21.84 -4.16
CA ASN A 144 0.72 22.73 -5.27
C ASN A 144 -0.48 23.62 -4.93
N GLY A 145 -0.32 24.52 -3.96
CA GLY A 145 -1.28 25.57 -3.62
C GLY A 145 -2.14 25.34 -2.39
N LEU A 146 -2.35 24.11 -1.94
CA LEU A 146 -3.25 23.76 -0.85
C LEU A 146 -2.56 23.12 0.37
N LYS A 147 -1.24 23.22 0.46
CA LYS A 147 -0.44 22.57 1.51
C LYS A 147 -0.94 22.88 2.93
N PHE A 148 -1.13 24.16 3.23
CA PHE A 148 -1.60 24.59 4.56
C PHE A 148 -3.02 24.15 4.84
N TRP A 149 -3.89 24.23 3.82
CA TRP A 149 -5.28 23.80 3.97
C TRP A 149 -5.38 22.32 4.33
N PHE A 150 -4.66 21.46 3.63
CA PHE A 150 -4.66 20.02 3.91
C PHE A 150 -4.03 19.71 5.27
N ALA A 151 -2.93 20.38 5.63
CA ALA A 151 -2.27 20.17 6.91
C ALA A 151 -3.14 20.57 8.10
N GLU A 152 -3.97 21.60 7.96
CA GLU A 152 -4.88 22.04 9.00
C GLU A 152 -6.16 21.21 9.06
N ASN A 153 -6.73 20.84 7.93
CA ASN A 153 -8.08 20.28 7.89
C ASN A 153 -8.09 18.74 7.92
N LEU A 154 -7.14 18.04 7.31
CA LEU A 154 -7.16 16.57 7.28
C LEU A 154 -6.92 15.93 8.66
N PRO A 155 -5.86 16.31 9.43
CA PRO A 155 -5.60 15.64 10.70
C PRO A 155 -6.51 16.15 11.83
N SER A 156 -6.70 17.46 11.92
CA SER A 156 -7.32 18.08 13.11
C SER A 156 -8.83 18.29 12.99
N GLU A 157 -9.33 18.60 11.81
CA GLU A 157 -10.74 18.91 11.63
C GLU A 157 -11.64 17.68 11.81
N LEU A 158 -11.23 16.52 11.28
CA LEU A 158 -11.96 15.28 11.49
C LEU A 158 -12.03 14.90 12.97
N LEU A 159 -10.92 15.03 13.71
CA LEU A 159 -10.89 14.78 15.15
C LEU A 159 -11.73 15.78 15.95
N ARG A 160 -11.75 17.04 15.52
CA ARG A 160 -12.53 18.10 16.17
C ARG A 160 -14.04 17.89 15.98
N GLN A 161 -14.45 17.54 14.75
CA GLN A 161 -15.87 17.34 14.44
C GLN A 161 -16.41 16.02 15.00
N TYR A 162 -15.56 14.99 15.06
CA TYR A 162 -15.95 13.63 15.41
C TYR A 162 -14.97 12.97 16.40
N PRO A 163 -14.85 13.52 17.62
CA PRO A 163 -13.84 13.06 18.58
C PRO A 163 -14.03 11.62 19.04
N ASP A 164 -15.24 11.11 18.98
CA ASP A 164 -15.61 9.76 19.44
C ASP A 164 -15.46 8.68 18.36
N TYR A 165 -15.13 9.08 17.12
CA TYR A 165 -15.01 8.14 16.02
C TYR A 165 -13.56 7.88 15.64
N PRO A 166 -13.18 6.61 15.43
CA PRO A 166 -11.83 6.29 14.98
C PRO A 166 -11.61 6.76 13.53
N LEU A 167 -10.40 7.25 13.25
CA LEU A 167 -10.00 7.79 11.93
C LEU A 167 -9.69 6.73 10.87
N TYR A 168 -9.99 5.48 11.12
CA TYR A 168 -9.76 4.43 10.12
C TYR A 168 -11.04 4.13 9.32
N ASP A 169 -10.87 3.55 8.15
CA ASP A 169 -11.96 3.10 7.28
C ASP A 169 -12.70 1.93 7.88
N ASN A 170 -13.68 2.23 8.70
CA ASN A 170 -14.60 1.24 9.18
C ASN A 170 -16.00 1.58 8.64
N PRO A 171 -16.65 0.71 7.88
CA PRO A 171 -17.98 0.97 7.33
C PRO A 171 -19.07 1.10 8.41
N VAL A 172 -18.77 0.73 9.66
CA VAL A 172 -19.73 0.74 10.77
C VAL A 172 -19.48 1.87 11.75
N ALA A 173 -18.21 2.20 12.04
CA ALA A 173 -17.87 3.10 13.14
C ALA A 173 -16.71 4.07 12.85
N GLY A 174 -16.07 4.00 11.68
CA GLY A 174 -14.91 4.83 11.35
C GLY A 174 -15.27 5.99 10.44
N ILE A 175 -14.51 7.07 10.57
CA ILE A 175 -14.53 8.21 9.65
C ILE A 175 -13.19 8.27 8.95
N GLY A 176 -13.17 7.85 7.69
CA GLY A 176 -11.99 7.88 6.86
C GLY A 176 -12.11 8.83 5.68
N VAL A 177 -11.00 9.08 5.02
CA VAL A 177 -10.97 9.76 3.72
C VAL A 177 -11.24 8.73 2.64
N GLN A 178 -12.13 9.03 1.72
CA GLN A 178 -12.42 8.19 0.57
C GLN A 178 -12.12 8.95 -0.71
N ALA A 179 -11.55 8.25 -1.68
CA ALA A 179 -11.27 8.79 -2.99
C ALA A 179 -11.88 7.91 -4.08
N ILE A 180 -12.37 8.54 -5.13
CA ILE A 180 -12.88 7.89 -6.33
C ILE A 180 -12.25 8.56 -7.56
N TYR A 181 -12.01 7.77 -8.57
CA TYR A 181 -11.59 8.26 -9.88
C TYR A 181 -12.81 8.33 -10.79
N ASP A 182 -13.05 9.50 -11.37
CA ASP A 182 -14.04 9.74 -12.41
C ASP A 182 -13.31 9.89 -13.74
N PRO A 183 -13.47 8.95 -14.70
CA PRO A 183 -12.73 8.92 -15.96
C PRO A 183 -13.15 9.99 -16.97
#